data_b1a957231dff406b1256999f77774246
#
_entry.id   b1a957231dff406b1256999f77774246
#
_cell.length_a   1.000
_cell.length_b   1.000
_cell.length_c   1.000
_cell.angle_alpha   90.00
_cell.angle_beta   90.00
_cell.angle_gamma   90.00
#
_symmetry.space_group_name_H-M   'P 1'
#
loop_
_entity.id
_entity.type
_entity.pdbx_description
1 polymer ?
#
loop_
_entity_poly.entity_id
_entity_poly.type
_entity_poly.pdbx_seq_one_letter_code
_entity_poly.pdbx_strand_id
1 'polypeptide(L)'
;MAIIIGITNKGLVAAAAAAGAAALVIQRLWRRRKDVTGRHEARVMVVLGAQWGDEGKGKLVDVLAGRADLVCRFNGGANAGHTLEVDGKKYAFHLLPCGMLRDTCVNVIGNGVVVHVPTLFEELKQLGDDSSLEKLVISSRAHVLLDGHRVIDGMLEAEKAGKGGALGTTKRGIGPCYASKANRNGLRFCDLVGDDAGLVAKLAAMRAFQALHYAGAAPPTVAEDDAELVALRGFRDRLKARGSVRDTVTYMADAYDDGKIVLAEGANAALLDPDFGTYPFVTSSTTTVGGVCTGLGIPPSKVDCVLGVVKAYTTRVGAGPFPSELDCEAEGSPGHHLQNVGHEYGTTTGRKRRCGWLDVPLLRYSHALNGYDSLNLTKLDVLTGLPTLKLGVDYYVDGAKLPRGYMPPGLDELAK
;
A
#
# COMPACT_ATOMS: atom_id res chain seq x y z
N MET A 1 -14.43 19.20 -17.20
CA MET A 1 -14.64 18.38 -18.42
C MET A 1 -13.29 17.94 -19.00
N ALA A 2 -13.03 16.66 -19.15
CA ALA A 2 -11.78 16.15 -19.71
C ALA A 2 -11.89 16.06 -21.23
N ILE A 3 -10.89 16.53 -21.98
CA ILE A 3 -10.79 16.27 -23.42
C ILE A 3 -10.21 14.86 -23.61
N ILE A 4 -10.93 14.05 -24.37
CA ILE A 4 -10.62 12.65 -24.61
C ILE A 4 -10.23 12.47 -26.08
N ILE A 5 -9.00 11.99 -26.34
CA ILE A 5 -8.52 11.66 -27.70
C ILE A 5 -8.66 10.16 -27.92
N GLY A 6 -9.33 9.77 -29.00
CA GLY A 6 -9.50 8.36 -29.40
C GLY A 6 -8.24 7.81 -30.08
N ILE A 7 -7.80 6.61 -29.68
CA ILE A 7 -6.72 5.87 -30.32
C ILE A 7 -7.32 4.60 -30.97
N THR A 8 -7.07 4.38 -32.24
CA THR A 8 -7.52 3.17 -32.97
C THR A 8 -6.59 1.99 -32.73
N ASN A 9 -7.07 0.75 -32.91
CA ASN A 9 -6.37 -0.52 -32.65
C ASN A 9 -4.94 -0.66 -33.23
N LYS A 10 -4.51 0.17 -34.16
CA LYS A 10 -3.12 0.19 -34.67
C LYS A 10 -2.08 0.63 -33.63
N GLY A 11 -2.51 1.31 -32.55
CA GLY A 11 -1.64 1.70 -31.42
C GLY A 11 -1.27 0.55 -30.48
N LEU A 12 -2.02 -0.56 -30.49
CA LEU A 12 -1.73 -1.73 -29.62
C LEU A 12 -0.47 -2.51 -30.01
N VAL A 13 -0.05 -2.47 -31.28
CA VAL A 13 1.21 -3.08 -31.75
C VAL A 13 2.43 -2.35 -31.19
N ALA A 14 2.34 -1.03 -30.96
CA ALA A 14 3.37 -0.25 -30.29
C ALA A 14 3.52 -0.62 -28.79
N ALA A 15 2.44 -1.07 -28.14
CA ALA A 15 2.47 -1.50 -26.74
C ALA A 15 3.21 -2.84 -26.54
N ALA A 16 3.19 -3.75 -27.51
CA ALA A 16 3.95 -5.01 -27.46
C ALA A 16 5.47 -4.77 -27.59
N ALA A 17 5.88 -3.80 -28.40
CA ALA A 17 7.28 -3.37 -28.49
C ALA A 17 7.76 -2.69 -27.18
N ALA A 18 6.86 -1.97 -26.49
CA ALA A 18 7.16 -1.37 -25.20
C ALA A 18 7.34 -2.42 -24.09
N ALA A 19 6.65 -3.56 -24.14
CA ALA A 19 6.84 -4.66 -23.18
C ALA A 19 8.24 -5.30 -23.32
N GLY A 20 8.78 -5.42 -24.53
CA GLY A 20 10.16 -5.86 -24.78
C GLY A 20 11.20 -4.85 -24.24
N ALA A 21 10.94 -3.55 -24.41
CA ALA A 21 11.78 -2.48 -23.86
C ALA A 21 11.74 -2.45 -22.33
N ALA A 22 10.59 -2.71 -21.70
CA ALA A 22 10.47 -2.82 -20.24
C ALA A 22 11.31 -3.99 -19.69
N ALA A 23 11.35 -5.13 -20.35
CA ALA A 23 12.19 -6.26 -19.97
C ALA A 23 13.70 -5.91 -20.01
N LEU A 24 14.13 -5.15 -21.03
CA LEU A 24 15.52 -4.68 -21.14
C LEU A 24 15.87 -3.63 -20.06
N VAL A 25 14.93 -2.75 -19.70
CA VAL A 25 15.12 -1.79 -18.61
C VAL A 25 15.23 -2.53 -17.28
N ILE A 26 14.35 -3.49 -17.01
CA ILE A 26 14.41 -4.35 -15.83
C ILE A 26 15.77 -5.07 -15.77
N GLN A 27 16.25 -5.63 -16.88
CA GLN A 27 17.54 -6.32 -16.92
C GLN A 27 18.73 -5.38 -16.64
N ARG A 28 18.66 -4.10 -17.06
CA ARG A 28 19.67 -3.07 -16.71
C ARG A 28 19.61 -2.68 -15.23
N LEU A 29 18.44 -2.61 -14.64
CA LEU A 29 18.23 -2.28 -13.23
C LEU A 29 18.83 -3.34 -12.29
N TRP A 30 18.91 -4.61 -12.75
CA TRP A 30 19.43 -5.73 -11.95
C TRP A 30 20.93 -5.98 -12.09
N ARG A 31 21.67 -5.23 -12.93
CA ARG A 31 23.13 -5.37 -12.97
C ARG A 31 23.70 -4.83 -11.66
N ARG A 32 24.24 -5.72 -10.83
CA ARG A 32 25.03 -5.33 -9.64
C ARG A 32 26.21 -4.47 -10.12
N ARG A 33 26.20 -3.21 -9.71
CA ARG A 33 27.33 -2.30 -9.91
C ARG A 33 28.33 -2.53 -8.79
N LYS A 34 29.61 -2.32 -9.08
CA LYS A 34 30.66 -2.28 -8.06
C LYS A 34 31.01 -0.81 -7.81
N ASP A 35 31.20 -0.49 -6.55
CA ASP A 35 31.74 0.81 -6.15
C ASP A 35 33.24 0.91 -6.51
N VAL A 36 33.86 2.05 -6.22
CA VAL A 36 35.30 2.30 -6.44
C VAL A 36 36.22 1.34 -5.66
N THR A 37 35.69 0.64 -4.63
CA THR A 37 36.42 -0.35 -3.83
C THR A 37 36.21 -1.78 -4.36
N GLY A 38 35.40 -1.98 -5.41
CA GLY A 38 35.06 -3.27 -5.98
C GLY A 38 33.94 -4.02 -5.26
N ARG A 39 33.28 -3.41 -4.24
CA ARG A 39 32.09 -3.95 -3.58
C ARG A 39 30.87 -3.75 -4.43
N HIS A 40 29.89 -4.63 -4.28
CA HIS A 40 28.58 -4.45 -4.92
C HIS A 40 27.86 -3.24 -4.28
N GLU A 41 27.43 -2.29 -5.12
CA GLU A 41 26.55 -1.21 -4.67
C GLU A 41 25.21 -1.76 -4.26
N ALA A 42 24.74 -1.38 -3.06
CA ALA A 42 23.39 -1.61 -2.64
C ALA A 42 22.41 -0.87 -3.57
N ARG A 43 21.29 -1.49 -3.88
CA ARG A 43 20.26 -0.90 -4.73
C ARG A 43 18.92 -0.94 -4.03
N VAL A 44 18.29 0.22 -3.90
CA VAL A 44 16.94 0.34 -3.37
C VAL A 44 16.00 0.66 -4.53
N MET A 45 15.16 -0.30 -4.86
CA MET A 45 14.09 -0.14 -5.84
C MET A 45 12.77 0.01 -5.12
N VAL A 46 11.96 0.95 -5.54
CA VAL A 46 10.66 1.27 -4.94
C VAL A 46 9.55 0.99 -5.94
N VAL A 47 8.53 0.24 -5.54
CA VAL A 47 7.33 -0.03 -6.35
C VAL A 47 6.13 0.68 -5.74
N LEU A 48 5.55 1.62 -6.48
CA LEU A 48 4.42 2.44 -6.05
C LEU A 48 3.23 2.30 -6.99
N GLY A 49 2.01 2.42 -6.46
CA GLY A 49 0.82 2.63 -7.26
C GLY A 49 0.73 4.10 -7.72
N ALA A 50 0.49 4.31 -9.00
CA ALA A 50 0.48 5.64 -9.59
C ALA A 50 -0.92 6.29 -9.68
N GLN A 51 -1.98 5.58 -9.28
CA GLN A 51 -3.39 6.02 -9.41
C GLN A 51 -4.08 6.03 -8.03
N TRP A 52 -5.22 5.33 -7.87
CA TRP A 52 -5.98 5.20 -6.62
C TRP A 52 -5.93 3.81 -5.99
N GLY A 53 -4.91 3.00 -6.27
CA GLY A 53 -4.79 1.62 -5.82
C GLY A 53 -5.31 0.61 -6.83
N ASP A 54 -5.15 -0.67 -6.49
CA ASP A 54 -5.60 -1.79 -7.33
C ASP A 54 -4.95 -1.88 -8.73
N GLU A 55 -3.78 -1.24 -8.92
CA GLU A 55 -3.02 -1.27 -10.18
C GLU A 55 -2.37 -2.64 -10.46
N GLY A 56 -2.40 -3.57 -9.50
CA GLY A 56 -1.77 -4.88 -9.64
C GLY A 56 -0.29 -4.91 -9.23
N LYS A 57 0.12 -4.04 -8.30
CA LYS A 57 1.50 -3.96 -7.77
C LYS A 57 2.05 -5.30 -7.29
N GLY A 58 1.25 -6.09 -6.56
CA GLY A 58 1.70 -7.35 -5.98
C GLY A 58 2.28 -8.32 -7.00
N LYS A 59 1.71 -8.39 -8.22
CA LYS A 59 2.23 -9.23 -9.30
C LYS A 59 3.61 -8.79 -9.78
N LEU A 60 3.85 -7.47 -9.91
CA LEU A 60 5.17 -6.96 -10.25
C LEU A 60 6.17 -7.20 -9.12
N VAL A 61 5.77 -6.93 -7.88
CA VAL A 61 6.62 -7.14 -6.70
C VAL A 61 7.02 -8.61 -6.57
N ASP A 62 6.09 -9.55 -6.76
CA ASP A 62 6.39 -10.98 -6.72
C ASP A 62 7.45 -11.39 -7.77
N VAL A 63 7.32 -10.89 -9.00
CA VAL A 63 8.31 -11.14 -10.06
C VAL A 63 9.68 -10.57 -9.67
N LEU A 64 9.71 -9.35 -9.13
CA LEU A 64 10.93 -8.66 -8.73
C LEU A 64 11.57 -9.29 -7.46
N ALA A 65 10.76 -9.76 -6.53
CA ALA A 65 11.21 -10.39 -5.28
C ALA A 65 12.14 -11.59 -5.50
N GLY A 66 11.99 -12.32 -6.63
CA GLY A 66 12.88 -13.43 -6.97
C GLY A 66 14.35 -13.04 -7.19
N ARG A 67 14.66 -11.75 -7.23
CA ARG A 67 16.02 -11.21 -7.42
C ARG A 67 16.44 -10.24 -6.30
N ALA A 68 15.56 -9.93 -5.36
CA ALA A 68 15.84 -9.07 -4.22
C ALA A 68 16.44 -9.89 -3.08
N ASP A 69 17.35 -9.29 -2.33
CA ASP A 69 17.84 -9.85 -1.08
C ASP A 69 16.86 -9.52 0.07
N LEU A 70 16.20 -8.34 0.00
CA LEU A 70 15.19 -7.91 0.95
C LEU A 70 13.93 -7.40 0.23
N VAL A 71 12.75 -7.76 0.75
CA VAL A 71 11.46 -7.19 0.33
C VAL A 71 10.83 -6.48 1.53
N CYS A 72 10.59 -5.18 1.41
CA CYS A 72 10.27 -4.31 2.53
C CYS A 72 8.94 -3.58 2.33
N ARG A 73 8.02 -3.70 3.27
CA ARG A 73 6.82 -2.84 3.37
C ARG A 73 7.13 -1.62 4.22
N PHE A 74 6.80 -0.44 3.74
CA PHE A 74 7.12 0.80 4.41
C PHE A 74 5.92 1.58 4.94
N ASN A 75 4.69 1.26 4.52
CA ASN A 75 3.49 2.01 4.89
C ASN A 75 2.23 1.13 4.96
N GLY A 76 1.13 1.72 5.43
CA GLY A 76 -0.17 1.06 5.51
C GLY A 76 -0.28 0.07 6.66
N GLY A 77 -1.09 -0.92 6.47
CA GLY A 77 -1.37 -2.00 7.40
C GLY A 77 -2.23 -3.05 6.69
N ALA A 78 -3.16 -3.68 7.41
CA ALA A 78 -4.05 -4.69 6.86
C ALA A 78 -5.14 -4.14 5.89
N ASN A 79 -5.16 -2.83 5.61
CA ASN A 79 -6.10 -2.21 4.67
C ASN A 79 -5.76 -2.41 3.20
N ALA A 80 -4.51 -2.75 2.88
CA ALA A 80 -4.08 -3.04 1.51
C ALA A 80 -3.97 -4.56 1.34
N GLY A 81 -4.79 -5.14 0.47
CA GLY A 81 -4.74 -6.57 0.16
C GLY A 81 -4.14 -6.82 -1.21
N HIS A 82 -3.36 -7.89 -1.32
CA HIS A 82 -2.93 -8.44 -2.60
C HIS A 82 -3.08 -9.96 -2.60
N THR A 83 -3.51 -10.47 -3.73
CA THR A 83 -3.58 -11.91 -3.95
C THR A 83 -2.45 -12.32 -4.86
N LEU A 84 -1.67 -13.29 -4.42
CA LEU A 84 -0.59 -13.91 -5.18
C LEU A 84 -1.00 -15.35 -5.52
N GLU A 85 -0.58 -15.82 -6.67
CA GLU A 85 -0.77 -17.22 -7.06
C GLU A 85 0.59 -17.82 -7.39
N VAL A 86 0.99 -18.81 -6.61
CA VAL A 86 2.26 -19.54 -6.77
C VAL A 86 1.94 -21.03 -6.79
N ASP A 87 2.39 -21.72 -7.83
CA ASP A 87 2.17 -23.17 -8.05
C ASP A 87 0.68 -23.58 -7.94
N GLY A 88 -0.22 -22.74 -8.48
CA GLY A 88 -1.66 -22.96 -8.48
C GLY A 88 -2.36 -22.72 -7.14
N LYS A 89 -1.62 -22.37 -6.09
CA LYS A 89 -2.17 -22.01 -4.78
C LYS A 89 -2.29 -20.49 -4.64
N LYS A 90 -3.45 -20.01 -4.18
CA LYS A 90 -3.71 -18.58 -3.95
C LYS A 90 -3.42 -18.23 -2.49
N TYR A 91 -2.69 -17.13 -2.32
CA TYR A 91 -2.36 -16.53 -1.04
C TYR A 91 -2.91 -15.11 -0.98
N ALA A 92 -3.62 -14.78 0.09
CA ALA A 92 -4.17 -13.44 0.31
C ALA A 92 -3.46 -12.77 1.48
N PHE A 93 -2.54 -11.85 1.16
CA PHE A 93 -1.81 -11.09 2.17
C PHE A 93 -2.29 -9.66 2.24
N HIS A 94 -2.29 -9.13 3.46
CA HIS A 94 -2.60 -7.73 3.75
C HIS A 94 -1.45 -7.05 4.49
N LEU A 95 -0.74 -7.78 5.35
CA LEU A 95 0.40 -7.30 6.15
C LEU A 95 1.72 -7.83 5.66
N LEU A 96 1.79 -9.12 5.31
CA LEU A 96 3.03 -9.76 4.89
C LEU A 96 3.53 -9.15 3.57
N PRO A 97 4.86 -8.91 3.45
CA PRO A 97 5.46 -8.56 2.17
C PRO A 97 5.28 -9.65 1.12
N CYS A 98 5.23 -9.27 -0.16
CA CYS A 98 5.07 -10.23 -1.27
C CYS A 98 6.21 -11.25 -1.34
N GLY A 99 7.39 -10.92 -0.85
CA GLY A 99 8.55 -11.80 -0.82
C GLY A 99 8.44 -13.02 0.10
N MET A 100 7.42 -13.08 0.97
CA MET A 100 7.22 -14.22 1.88
C MET A 100 7.02 -15.56 1.17
N LEU A 101 6.62 -15.56 -0.09
CA LEU A 101 6.47 -16.74 -0.93
C LEU A 101 7.80 -17.18 -1.58
N ARG A 102 8.90 -16.45 -1.35
CA ARG A 102 10.22 -16.75 -1.89
C ARG A 102 11.16 -17.17 -0.76
N ASP A 103 12.00 -18.17 -1.03
CA ASP A 103 13.01 -18.64 -0.06
C ASP A 103 14.30 -17.84 -0.17
N THR A 104 14.44 -17.01 -1.19
CA THR A 104 15.67 -16.28 -1.54
C THR A 104 15.81 -14.93 -0.87
N CYS A 105 14.77 -14.40 -0.23
CA CYS A 105 14.80 -13.05 0.33
C CYS A 105 14.31 -13.00 1.78
N VAL A 106 14.84 -12.04 2.53
CA VAL A 106 14.32 -11.63 3.83
C VAL A 106 13.21 -10.59 3.63
N ASN A 107 12.18 -10.68 4.44
CA ASN A 107 11.02 -9.79 4.38
C ASN A 107 11.03 -8.83 5.56
N VAL A 108 10.80 -7.55 5.31
CA VAL A 108 10.86 -6.51 6.34
C VAL A 108 9.52 -5.77 6.45
N ILE A 109 8.97 -5.71 7.64
CA ILE A 109 7.88 -4.80 8.00
C ILE A 109 8.50 -3.59 8.68
N GLY A 110 8.51 -2.45 7.99
CA GLY A 110 9.11 -1.20 8.45
C GLY A 110 8.31 -0.48 9.55
N ASN A 111 8.93 0.51 10.15
CA ASN A 111 8.32 1.33 11.21
C ASN A 111 7.14 2.20 10.73
N GLY A 112 6.97 2.36 9.43
CA GLY A 112 5.82 3.05 8.85
C GLY A 112 4.57 2.20 8.73
N VAL A 113 4.65 0.89 8.97
CA VAL A 113 3.49 -0.03 8.96
C VAL A 113 2.84 -0.09 10.33
N VAL A 114 1.50 -0.12 10.37
CA VAL A 114 0.74 -0.43 11.59
C VAL A 114 0.26 -1.88 11.52
N VAL A 115 0.56 -2.66 12.55
CA VAL A 115 0.47 -4.13 12.49
C VAL A 115 -0.52 -4.66 13.52
N HIS A 116 -1.61 -5.24 13.03
CA HIS A 116 -2.50 -6.05 13.85
C HIS A 116 -1.90 -7.45 14.00
N VAL A 117 -1.38 -7.75 15.20
CA VAL A 117 -0.60 -8.97 15.42
C VAL A 117 -1.41 -10.25 15.17
N PRO A 118 -2.67 -10.37 15.62
CA PRO A 118 -3.50 -11.52 15.26
C PRO A 118 -3.60 -11.75 13.75
N THR A 119 -3.88 -10.69 12.96
CA THR A 119 -3.96 -10.80 11.50
C THR A 119 -2.63 -11.20 10.87
N LEU A 120 -1.50 -10.70 11.40
CA LEU A 120 -0.17 -11.12 10.92
C LEU A 120 0.01 -12.65 11.07
N PHE A 121 -0.34 -13.19 12.21
CA PHE A 121 -0.23 -14.64 12.46
C PHE A 121 -1.27 -15.47 11.69
N GLU A 122 -2.44 -14.92 11.41
CA GLU A 122 -3.42 -15.56 10.50
C GLU A 122 -2.85 -15.68 9.08
N GLU A 123 -2.16 -14.66 8.60
CA GLU A 123 -1.51 -14.70 7.28
C GLU A 123 -0.32 -15.68 7.26
N LEU A 124 0.49 -15.70 8.33
CA LEU A 124 1.60 -16.66 8.46
C LEU A 124 1.13 -18.11 8.43
N LYS A 125 -0.04 -18.44 8.99
CA LYS A 125 -0.63 -19.79 8.92
C LYS A 125 -0.85 -20.28 7.49
N GLN A 126 -1.06 -19.37 6.52
CA GLN A 126 -1.19 -19.75 5.10
C GLN A 126 0.12 -20.32 4.53
N LEU A 127 1.27 -19.98 5.16
CA LEU A 127 2.61 -20.42 4.77
C LEU A 127 3.06 -21.70 5.47
N GLY A 128 2.27 -22.19 6.42
CA GLY A 128 2.57 -23.40 7.21
C GLY A 128 2.73 -23.09 8.69
N ASP A 129 3.92 -23.31 9.22
CA ASP A 129 4.26 -23.11 10.62
C ASP A 129 5.06 -21.82 10.90
N ASP A 130 5.55 -21.67 12.13
CA ASP A 130 6.33 -20.52 12.58
C ASP A 130 7.73 -20.42 11.96
N SER A 131 8.17 -21.39 11.15
CA SER A 131 9.47 -21.30 10.45
C SER A 131 9.50 -20.10 9.50
N SER A 132 8.35 -19.69 8.97
CA SER A 132 8.20 -18.50 8.14
C SER A 132 8.61 -17.20 8.87
N LEU A 133 8.60 -17.18 10.21
CA LEU A 133 9.10 -16.04 11.01
C LEU A 133 10.62 -15.85 10.90
N GLU A 134 11.38 -16.87 10.52
CA GLU A 134 12.84 -16.80 10.38
C GLU A 134 13.25 -15.86 9.23
N LYS A 135 12.41 -15.76 8.21
CA LYS A 135 12.61 -14.85 7.08
C LYS A 135 11.81 -13.54 7.18
N LEU A 136 11.25 -13.23 8.38
CA LEU A 136 10.48 -12.01 8.64
C LEU A 136 11.16 -11.16 9.72
N VAL A 137 11.49 -9.93 9.36
CA VAL A 137 11.99 -8.90 10.29
C VAL A 137 10.91 -7.84 10.45
N ILE A 138 10.55 -7.55 11.69
CA ILE A 138 9.58 -6.51 12.05
C ILE A 138 10.31 -5.40 12.79
N SER A 139 10.11 -4.16 12.37
CA SER A 139 10.71 -3.02 13.05
C SER A 139 10.27 -2.94 14.50
N SER A 140 11.22 -2.85 15.41
CA SER A 140 10.96 -2.57 16.84
C SER A 140 10.18 -1.26 17.04
N ARG A 141 10.23 -0.34 16.06
CA ARG A 141 9.52 0.95 16.06
C ARG A 141 8.17 0.91 15.37
N ALA A 142 7.77 -0.20 14.73
CA ALA A 142 6.43 -0.34 14.15
C ALA A 142 5.36 -0.31 15.25
N HIS A 143 4.18 0.25 14.92
CA HIS A 143 3.10 0.36 15.88
C HIS A 143 2.21 -0.88 15.87
N VAL A 144 1.83 -1.33 17.05
CA VAL A 144 0.86 -2.40 17.26
C VAL A 144 -0.53 -1.82 17.13
N LEU A 145 -1.31 -2.35 16.20
CA LEU A 145 -2.71 -2.04 16.04
C LEU A 145 -3.51 -2.98 16.96
N LEU A 146 -4.32 -2.40 17.82
CA LEU A 146 -5.16 -3.11 18.79
C LEU A 146 -6.63 -3.19 18.33
N ASP A 147 -7.41 -4.08 18.91
CA ASP A 147 -8.84 -4.23 18.61
C ASP A 147 -9.64 -2.94 18.88
N GLY A 148 -9.28 -2.18 19.91
CA GLY A 148 -9.88 -0.87 20.17
C GLY A 148 -9.77 0.10 19.00
N HIS A 149 -8.66 0.08 18.25
CA HIS A 149 -8.53 0.90 17.03
C HIS A 149 -9.54 0.49 15.94
N ARG A 150 -9.84 -0.81 15.82
CA ARG A 150 -10.82 -1.33 14.83
C ARG A 150 -12.23 -0.90 15.20
N VAL A 151 -12.57 -0.96 16.49
CA VAL A 151 -13.86 -0.47 16.98
C VAL A 151 -14.01 1.03 16.71
N ILE A 152 -13.00 1.84 17.01
CA ILE A 152 -12.99 3.28 16.76
C ILE A 152 -13.17 3.58 15.26
N ASP A 153 -12.47 2.88 14.37
CA ASP A 153 -12.61 3.04 12.91
C ASP A 153 -14.05 2.78 12.46
N GLY A 154 -14.67 1.73 13.00
CA GLY A 154 -16.08 1.42 12.76
C GLY A 154 -17.05 2.51 13.24
N MET A 155 -16.82 3.05 14.44
CA MET A 155 -17.64 4.12 15.04
C MET A 155 -17.53 5.42 14.21
N LEU A 156 -16.32 5.84 13.87
CA LEU A 156 -16.07 7.05 13.07
C LEU A 156 -16.67 6.95 11.68
N GLU A 157 -16.60 5.79 11.04
CA GLU A 157 -17.20 5.57 9.73
C GLU A 157 -18.73 5.58 9.78
N ALA A 158 -19.33 4.99 10.84
CA ALA A 158 -20.76 5.02 11.06
C ALA A 158 -21.28 6.46 11.31
N GLU A 159 -20.56 7.25 12.10
CA GLU A 159 -20.88 8.67 12.34
C GLU A 159 -20.86 9.47 11.05
N LYS A 160 -19.81 9.31 10.23
CA LYS A 160 -19.69 10.00 8.93
C LYS A 160 -20.80 9.57 7.96
N ALA A 161 -21.13 8.27 7.92
CA ALA A 161 -22.22 7.76 7.08
C ALA A 161 -23.56 8.41 7.44
N GLY A 162 -23.85 8.58 8.75
CA GLY A 162 -25.04 9.27 9.23
C GLY A 162 -25.12 10.74 8.84
N LYS A 163 -23.98 11.37 8.50
CA LYS A 163 -23.88 12.77 8.03
C LYS A 163 -23.71 12.88 6.50
N GLY A 164 -23.84 11.77 5.75
CA GLY A 164 -23.68 11.73 4.29
C GLY A 164 -22.25 11.84 3.80
N GLY A 165 -21.24 11.70 4.68
CA GLY A 165 -19.81 11.87 4.38
C GLY A 165 -18.94 10.61 4.59
N ALA A 166 -19.48 9.41 4.42
CA ALA A 166 -18.73 8.17 4.56
C ALA A 166 -17.50 8.13 3.64
N LEU A 167 -16.34 7.79 4.21
CA LEU A 167 -15.10 7.64 3.42
C LEU A 167 -15.01 6.29 2.71
N GLY A 168 -15.74 5.28 3.21
CA GLY A 168 -15.67 3.91 2.72
C GLY A 168 -14.44 3.17 3.24
N THR A 169 -14.06 3.38 4.52
CA THR A 169 -12.91 2.72 5.12
C THR A 169 -13.08 1.20 5.17
N THR A 170 -11.98 0.48 5.34
CA THR A 170 -12.00 -0.98 5.53
C THR A 170 -12.38 -1.39 6.95
N LYS A 171 -12.59 -0.45 7.86
CA LYS A 171 -12.87 -0.66 9.30
C LYS A 171 -11.83 -1.56 9.99
N ARG A 172 -10.57 -1.46 9.56
CA ARG A 172 -9.46 -2.27 10.09
C ARG A 172 -8.60 -1.52 11.11
N GLY A 173 -9.02 -0.33 11.55
CA GLY A 173 -8.35 0.44 12.60
C GLY A 173 -7.09 1.18 12.17
N ILE A 174 -6.83 1.29 10.88
CA ILE A 174 -5.59 1.89 10.33
C ILE A 174 -5.48 3.36 10.73
N GLY A 175 -6.51 4.17 10.43
CA GLY A 175 -6.55 5.59 10.76
C GLY A 175 -6.39 5.86 12.27
N PRO A 176 -7.18 5.24 13.13
CA PRO A 176 -7.04 5.38 14.60
C PRO A 176 -5.66 4.98 15.12
N CYS A 177 -5.00 3.95 14.57
CA CYS A 177 -3.65 3.56 14.96
C CYS A 177 -2.61 4.61 14.55
N TYR A 178 -2.71 5.19 13.34
CA TYR A 178 -1.86 6.32 12.92
C TYR A 178 -2.13 7.57 13.75
N ALA A 179 -3.38 7.83 14.15
CA ALA A 179 -3.71 8.91 15.08
C ALA A 179 -3.02 8.70 16.44
N SER A 180 -3.05 7.48 16.99
CA SER A 180 -2.31 7.14 18.22
C SER A 180 -0.80 7.33 18.07
N LYS A 181 -0.22 7.00 16.91
CA LYS A 181 1.19 7.29 16.61
C LYS A 181 1.47 8.80 16.65
N ALA A 182 0.63 9.61 16.01
CA ALA A 182 0.77 11.06 15.97
C ALA A 182 0.56 11.70 17.35
N ASN A 183 -0.37 11.19 18.14
CA ASN A 183 -0.64 11.60 19.54
C ASN A 183 0.43 11.10 20.53
N ARG A 184 1.37 10.25 20.08
CA ARG A 184 2.48 9.71 20.89
C ARG A 184 2.01 8.85 22.07
N ASN A 185 0.86 8.21 21.96
CA ASN A 185 0.30 7.27 22.94
C ASN A 185 0.16 5.83 22.41
N GLY A 186 0.73 5.56 21.22
CA GLY A 186 0.69 4.25 20.58
C GLY A 186 1.62 3.22 21.23
N LEU A 187 1.27 1.94 21.13
CA LEU A 187 2.09 0.79 21.50
C LEU A 187 2.99 0.41 20.32
N ARG A 188 4.28 0.17 20.57
CA ARG A 188 5.26 -0.26 19.57
C ARG A 188 5.65 -1.73 19.77
N PHE A 189 6.29 -2.33 18.76
CA PHE A 189 6.80 -3.69 18.88
C PHE A 189 7.92 -3.82 19.95
N CYS A 190 8.74 -2.79 20.16
CA CYS A 190 9.71 -2.79 21.28
C CYS A 190 9.01 -2.90 22.65
N ASP A 191 7.82 -2.31 22.79
CA ASP A 191 7.02 -2.41 24.02
C ASP A 191 6.40 -3.81 24.14
N LEU A 192 5.89 -4.36 23.04
CA LEU A 192 5.32 -5.71 23.00
C LEU A 192 6.36 -6.76 23.41
N VAL A 193 7.59 -6.67 22.89
CA VAL A 193 8.66 -7.65 23.20
C VAL A 193 9.50 -7.25 24.42
N GLY A 194 9.19 -6.13 25.07
CA GLY A 194 9.83 -5.67 26.30
C GLY A 194 9.45 -6.46 27.54
N ASP A 195 9.50 -5.81 28.67
CA ASP A 195 9.03 -6.38 29.94
C ASP A 195 7.48 -6.38 30.02
N ASP A 196 6.96 -7.31 30.78
CA ASP A 196 5.51 -7.52 30.85
C ASP A 196 4.78 -6.38 31.57
N ALA A 197 5.38 -5.83 32.63
CA ALA A 197 4.77 -4.72 33.38
C ALA A 197 4.67 -3.46 32.50
N GLY A 198 5.68 -3.17 31.69
CA GLY A 198 5.67 -2.09 30.70
C GLY A 198 4.61 -2.28 29.62
N LEU A 199 4.43 -3.51 29.12
CA LEU A 199 3.38 -3.84 28.16
C LEU A 199 2.00 -3.58 28.75
N VAL A 200 1.72 -4.10 29.96
CA VAL A 200 0.43 -3.93 30.65
C VAL A 200 0.16 -2.45 30.91
N ALA A 201 1.14 -1.71 31.43
CA ALA A 201 0.98 -0.28 31.74
C ALA A 201 0.65 0.54 30.47
N LYS A 202 1.33 0.30 29.36
CA LYS A 202 1.09 1.01 28.10
C LYS A 202 -0.26 0.64 27.48
N LEU A 203 -0.65 -0.64 27.53
CA LEU A 203 -1.95 -1.08 27.06
C LEU A 203 -3.08 -0.43 27.88
N ALA A 204 -2.94 -0.39 29.21
CA ALA A 204 -3.89 0.27 30.09
C ALA A 204 -4.00 1.78 29.81
N ALA A 205 -2.87 2.47 29.66
CA ALA A 205 -2.85 3.91 29.33
C ALA A 205 -3.54 4.20 27.99
N MET A 206 -3.32 3.37 26.97
CA MET A 206 -3.97 3.52 25.68
C MET A 206 -5.48 3.27 25.77
N ARG A 207 -5.91 2.22 26.49
CA ARG A 207 -7.34 1.92 26.67
C ARG A 207 -8.04 3.03 27.46
N ALA A 208 -7.42 3.57 28.51
CA ALA A 208 -7.95 4.71 29.25
C ALA A 208 -8.15 5.93 28.33
N PHE A 209 -7.18 6.23 27.46
CA PHE A 209 -7.33 7.28 26.46
C PHE A 209 -8.48 6.99 25.48
N GLN A 210 -8.57 5.77 24.97
CA GLN A 210 -9.64 5.36 24.06
C GLN A 210 -11.03 5.45 24.72
N ALA A 211 -11.16 4.99 25.96
CA ALA A 211 -12.42 5.05 26.71
C ALA A 211 -12.87 6.49 26.99
N LEU A 212 -11.91 7.39 27.23
CA LEU A 212 -12.19 8.82 27.49
C LEU A 212 -12.75 9.53 26.23
N HIS A 213 -12.23 9.19 25.05
CA HIS A 213 -12.56 9.91 23.82
C HIS A 213 -13.59 9.18 22.94
N TYR A 214 -13.73 7.86 23.10
CA TYR A 214 -14.59 7.00 22.30
C TYR A 214 -15.31 5.99 23.20
N ALA A 215 -16.46 6.39 23.74
CA ALA A 215 -17.22 5.55 24.65
C ALA A 215 -17.52 4.17 24.05
N GLY A 216 -17.15 3.10 24.77
CA GLY A 216 -17.35 1.72 24.31
C GLY A 216 -16.29 1.18 23.36
N ALA A 217 -15.23 1.94 23.03
CA ALA A 217 -14.16 1.47 22.12
C ALA A 217 -13.30 0.37 22.75
N ALA A 218 -13.02 0.45 24.05
CA ALA A 218 -12.27 -0.55 24.80
C ALA A 218 -12.60 -0.45 26.30
N PRO A 219 -12.45 -1.53 27.07
CA PRO A 219 -12.50 -1.45 28.53
C PRO A 219 -11.36 -0.55 29.03
N PRO A 220 -11.62 0.36 29.99
CA PRO A 220 -10.59 1.28 30.50
C PRO A 220 -9.51 0.60 31.36
N THR A 221 -9.75 -0.60 31.83
CA THR A 221 -8.83 -1.40 32.63
C THR A 221 -8.38 -2.64 31.90
N VAL A 222 -7.20 -3.15 32.25
CA VAL A 222 -6.63 -4.39 31.72
C VAL A 222 -6.49 -5.38 32.84
N ALA A 223 -7.29 -6.45 32.81
CA ALA A 223 -7.20 -7.56 33.77
C ALA A 223 -6.12 -8.57 33.29
N GLU A 224 -5.63 -9.40 34.18
CA GLU A 224 -4.62 -10.42 33.83
C GLU A 224 -5.14 -11.49 32.85
N ASP A 225 -6.42 -11.79 32.90
CA ASP A 225 -7.14 -12.69 31.99
C ASP A 225 -7.75 -12.00 30.77
N ASP A 226 -7.39 -10.72 30.53
CA ASP A 226 -7.84 -9.98 29.35
C ASP A 226 -7.43 -10.70 28.07
N ALA A 227 -8.40 -11.00 27.21
CA ALA A 227 -8.20 -11.80 26.02
C ALA A 227 -7.17 -11.20 25.03
N GLU A 228 -7.16 -9.85 24.86
CA GLU A 228 -6.18 -9.19 24.00
C GLU A 228 -4.79 -9.25 24.62
N LEU A 229 -4.65 -9.03 25.95
CA LEU A 229 -3.36 -9.13 26.64
C LEU A 229 -2.80 -10.56 26.56
N VAL A 230 -3.64 -11.57 26.84
CA VAL A 230 -3.24 -13.00 26.76
C VAL A 230 -2.78 -13.35 25.35
N ALA A 231 -3.51 -12.91 24.32
CA ALA A 231 -3.11 -13.12 22.92
C ALA A 231 -1.79 -12.42 22.58
N LEU A 232 -1.61 -11.16 23.00
CA LEU A 232 -0.38 -10.39 22.77
C LEU A 232 0.84 -11.07 23.44
N ARG A 233 0.69 -11.59 24.68
CA ARG A 233 1.74 -12.36 25.37
C ARG A 233 2.14 -13.61 24.57
N GLY A 234 1.16 -14.37 24.08
CA GLY A 234 1.42 -15.56 23.28
C GLY A 234 2.15 -15.24 21.97
N PHE A 235 1.76 -14.16 21.27
CA PHE A 235 2.46 -13.73 20.06
C PHE A 235 3.85 -13.16 20.36
N ARG A 236 4.01 -12.40 21.43
CA ARG A 236 5.30 -11.91 21.92
C ARG A 236 6.31 -13.04 22.05
N ASP A 237 5.91 -14.10 22.73
CA ASP A 237 6.81 -15.23 23.02
C ASP A 237 7.28 -15.93 21.73
N ARG A 238 6.38 -16.08 20.75
CA ARG A 238 6.71 -16.61 19.41
C ARG A 238 7.67 -15.69 18.64
N LEU A 239 7.43 -14.37 18.66
CA LEU A 239 8.29 -13.38 18.02
C LEU A 239 9.69 -13.33 18.67
N LYS A 240 9.76 -13.42 20.01
CA LYS A 240 11.03 -13.47 20.75
C LYS A 240 11.82 -14.72 20.44
N ALA A 241 11.15 -15.88 20.41
CA ALA A 241 11.80 -17.17 20.13
C ALA A 241 12.49 -17.20 18.74
N ARG A 242 11.98 -16.43 17.78
CA ARG A 242 12.54 -16.35 16.42
C ARG A 242 13.38 -15.10 16.16
N GLY A 243 13.51 -14.20 17.14
CA GLY A 243 14.25 -12.95 16.97
C GLY A 243 13.73 -12.06 15.84
N SER A 244 12.41 -12.14 15.54
CA SER A 244 11.81 -11.44 14.39
C SER A 244 11.71 -9.92 14.59
N VAL A 245 11.71 -9.42 15.84
CA VAL A 245 11.65 -7.96 16.12
C VAL A 245 13.05 -7.42 16.25
N ARG A 246 13.43 -6.48 15.37
CA ARG A 246 14.78 -5.90 15.29
C ARG A 246 14.76 -4.39 15.14
N ASP A 247 15.89 -3.74 15.41
CA ASP A 247 16.13 -2.38 14.96
C ASP A 247 16.36 -2.36 13.44
N THR A 248 15.34 -1.93 12.71
CA THR A 248 15.42 -1.92 11.25
C THR A 248 16.30 -0.81 10.68
N VAL A 249 16.64 0.22 11.45
CA VAL A 249 17.55 1.28 10.98
C VAL A 249 18.96 0.71 10.81
N THR A 250 19.50 0.07 11.85
CA THR A 250 20.79 -0.65 11.77
C THR A 250 20.73 -1.80 10.78
N TYR A 251 19.67 -2.61 10.81
CA TYR A 251 19.51 -3.72 9.89
C TYR A 251 19.56 -3.32 8.42
N MET A 252 18.94 -2.18 8.06
CA MET A 252 18.99 -1.64 6.70
C MET A 252 20.35 -1.04 6.37
N ALA A 253 21.03 -0.40 7.35
CA ALA A 253 22.39 0.12 7.17
C ALA A 253 23.37 -1.03 6.85
N ASP A 254 23.34 -2.10 7.62
CA ASP A 254 24.14 -3.31 7.38
C ASP A 254 23.86 -3.90 5.99
N ALA A 255 22.57 -3.97 5.58
CA ALA A 255 22.20 -4.45 4.26
C ALA A 255 22.80 -3.59 3.13
N TYR A 256 22.93 -2.26 3.31
CA TYR A 256 23.59 -1.40 2.33
C TYR A 256 25.09 -1.64 2.27
N ASP A 257 25.72 -1.78 3.40
CA ASP A 257 27.17 -2.03 3.49
C ASP A 257 27.53 -3.40 2.89
N ASP A 258 26.63 -4.37 3.00
CA ASP A 258 26.73 -5.69 2.35
C ASP A 258 26.39 -5.67 0.84
N GLY A 259 26.01 -4.53 0.28
CA GLY A 259 25.64 -4.42 -1.15
C GLY A 259 24.35 -5.16 -1.53
N LYS A 260 23.40 -5.30 -0.60
CA LYS A 260 22.14 -6.01 -0.81
C LYS A 260 21.20 -5.24 -1.74
N ILE A 261 20.37 -5.98 -2.47
CA ILE A 261 19.29 -5.45 -3.29
C ILE A 261 18.01 -5.40 -2.44
N VAL A 262 17.48 -4.19 -2.25
CA VAL A 262 16.27 -3.93 -1.48
C VAL A 262 15.13 -3.58 -2.43
N LEU A 263 13.99 -4.26 -2.30
CA LEU A 263 12.75 -3.98 -2.98
C LEU A 263 11.75 -3.41 -1.96
N ALA A 264 11.47 -2.11 -2.04
CA ALA A 264 10.46 -1.47 -1.19
C ALA A 264 9.10 -1.48 -1.89
N GLU A 265 8.12 -2.16 -1.30
CA GLU A 265 6.75 -2.22 -1.81
C GLU A 265 5.83 -1.26 -1.07
N GLY A 266 5.14 -0.38 -1.83
CA GLY A 266 4.13 0.52 -1.29
C GLY A 266 2.77 -0.12 -1.18
N ALA A 267 2.10 0.12 -0.05
CA ALA A 267 0.67 -0.10 0.09
C ALA A 267 -0.10 1.09 -0.51
N ASN A 268 -1.30 0.83 -1.05
CA ASN A 268 -2.15 1.85 -1.66
C ASN A 268 -1.51 2.50 -2.91
N ALA A 269 -1.76 3.79 -3.16
CA ALA A 269 -1.27 4.50 -4.34
C ALA A 269 -1.19 6.01 -4.10
N ALA A 270 -0.53 6.73 -5.01
CA ALA A 270 -0.19 8.15 -4.89
C ALA A 270 -1.39 9.06 -4.58
N LEU A 271 -2.54 8.83 -5.21
CA LEU A 271 -3.75 9.66 -5.01
C LEU A 271 -4.52 9.32 -3.72
N LEU A 272 -4.05 8.34 -2.96
CA LEU A 272 -4.54 8.01 -1.62
C LEU A 272 -3.59 8.52 -0.51
N ASP A 273 -2.55 9.27 -0.86
CA ASP A 273 -1.65 9.91 0.10
C ASP A 273 -2.41 10.97 0.93
N PRO A 274 -2.22 11.03 2.26
CA PRO A 274 -2.94 11.99 3.11
C PRO A 274 -2.60 13.46 2.83
N ASP A 275 -1.41 13.76 2.31
CA ASP A 275 -0.94 15.12 2.03
C ASP A 275 -1.17 15.52 0.56
N PHE A 276 -0.96 14.58 -0.37
CA PHE A 276 -0.94 14.85 -1.81
C PHE A 276 -2.09 14.19 -2.58
N GLY A 277 -2.88 13.35 -1.93
CA GLY A 277 -4.01 12.66 -2.55
C GLY A 277 -5.30 13.48 -2.56
N THR A 278 -6.38 12.80 -2.91
CA THR A 278 -7.72 13.38 -3.01
C THR A 278 -8.41 13.45 -1.63
N TYR A 279 -7.84 14.23 -0.71
CA TYR A 279 -8.36 14.43 0.64
C TYR A 279 -9.83 14.93 0.61
N PRO A 280 -10.73 14.43 1.49
CA PRO A 280 -10.50 13.50 2.59
C PRO A 280 -10.57 12.01 2.21
N PHE A 281 -10.77 11.65 0.94
CA PHE A 281 -10.89 10.29 0.45
C PHE A 281 -9.51 9.68 0.18
N VAL A 282 -8.73 9.53 1.24
CA VAL A 282 -7.33 9.09 1.26
C VAL A 282 -7.12 8.01 2.32
N THR A 283 -5.96 7.35 2.32
CA THR A 283 -5.50 6.52 3.44
C THR A 283 -4.82 7.37 4.51
N SER A 284 -4.43 6.77 5.63
CA SER A 284 -3.76 7.48 6.73
C SER A 284 -2.24 7.33 6.70
N SER A 285 -1.68 6.70 5.68
CA SER A 285 -0.23 6.49 5.55
C SER A 285 0.32 7.18 4.32
N THR A 286 1.58 7.62 4.39
CA THR A 286 2.30 8.19 3.24
C THR A 286 2.51 7.12 2.18
N THR A 287 1.94 7.32 0.98
CA THR A 287 1.96 6.37 -0.13
C THR A 287 2.92 6.76 -1.24
N THR A 288 3.55 7.93 -1.13
CA THR A 288 4.56 8.46 -2.06
C THR A 288 5.96 7.94 -1.73
N VAL A 289 6.93 8.20 -2.62
CA VAL A 289 8.33 7.78 -2.45
C VAL A 289 8.95 8.29 -1.14
N GLY A 290 8.54 9.46 -0.64
CA GLY A 290 8.96 9.99 0.66
C GLY A 290 8.64 9.06 1.83
N GLY A 291 7.57 8.27 1.71
CA GLY A 291 7.18 7.26 2.69
C GLY A 291 8.21 6.15 2.89
N VAL A 292 9.03 5.85 1.88
CA VAL A 292 10.13 4.87 1.99
C VAL A 292 11.17 5.34 3.01
N CYS A 293 11.54 6.61 2.94
CA CYS A 293 12.53 7.19 3.85
C CYS A 293 12.03 7.19 5.29
N THR A 294 10.80 7.63 5.52
CA THR A 294 10.21 7.71 6.87
C THR A 294 9.76 6.35 7.42
N GLY A 295 9.34 5.43 6.54
CA GLY A 295 8.76 4.15 6.92
C GLY A 295 9.74 2.99 7.05
N LEU A 296 10.94 3.11 6.49
CA LEU A 296 12.02 2.12 6.61
C LEU A 296 13.29 2.70 7.26
N GLY A 297 13.40 4.02 7.40
CA GLY A 297 14.63 4.68 7.84
C GLY A 297 15.72 4.69 6.76
N ILE A 298 15.33 4.67 5.48
CA ILE A 298 16.26 4.71 4.33
C ILE A 298 16.59 6.15 4.00
N PRO A 299 17.90 6.54 3.90
CA PRO A 299 18.27 7.87 3.43
C PRO A 299 17.82 8.10 1.98
N PRO A 300 17.33 9.30 1.61
CA PRO A 300 16.88 9.59 0.25
C PRO A 300 17.94 9.28 -0.83
N SER A 301 19.21 9.47 -0.52
CA SER A 301 20.35 9.20 -1.41
C SER A 301 20.56 7.72 -1.76
N LYS A 302 19.86 6.81 -1.05
CA LYS A 302 19.94 5.36 -1.30
C LYS A 302 18.80 4.85 -2.18
N VAL A 303 17.81 5.68 -2.51
CA VAL A 303 16.74 5.31 -3.46
C VAL A 303 17.28 5.45 -4.88
N ASP A 304 17.48 4.33 -5.56
CA ASP A 304 18.10 4.28 -6.89
C ASP A 304 17.07 4.29 -8.03
N CYS A 305 15.88 3.73 -7.78
CA CYS A 305 14.89 3.55 -8.83
C CYS A 305 13.48 3.53 -8.26
N VAL A 306 12.58 4.27 -8.88
CA VAL A 306 11.16 4.31 -8.54
C VAL A 306 10.33 3.81 -9.71
N LEU A 307 9.63 2.68 -9.49
CA LEU A 307 8.76 2.05 -10.47
C LEU A 307 7.30 2.40 -10.16
N GLY A 308 6.64 3.10 -11.08
CA GLY A 308 5.20 3.37 -11.00
C GLY A 308 4.40 2.24 -11.64
N VAL A 309 3.41 1.70 -10.93
CA VAL A 309 2.47 0.73 -11.51
C VAL A 309 1.20 1.47 -11.91
N VAL A 310 0.82 1.33 -13.16
CA VAL A 310 -0.33 1.99 -13.79
C VAL A 310 -1.24 0.92 -14.37
N LYS A 311 -2.53 0.99 -14.10
CA LYS A 311 -3.53 0.21 -14.82
C LYS A 311 -3.86 0.92 -16.13
N ALA A 312 -4.05 0.19 -17.22
CA ALA A 312 -4.34 0.73 -18.56
C ALA A 312 -5.67 1.53 -18.65
N TYR A 313 -6.43 1.51 -17.59
CA TYR A 313 -7.62 2.32 -17.32
C TYR A 313 -7.58 2.73 -15.84
N THR A 314 -8.48 3.57 -15.39
CA THR A 314 -8.48 4.02 -13.99
C THR A 314 -9.57 3.30 -13.21
N THR A 315 -9.27 2.91 -11.98
CA THR A 315 -10.27 2.35 -11.05
C THR A 315 -10.20 3.07 -9.70
N ARG A 316 -11.34 3.18 -9.03
CA ARG A 316 -11.43 3.75 -7.69
C ARG A 316 -12.43 2.97 -6.83
N VAL A 317 -12.07 2.74 -5.56
CA VAL A 317 -12.98 2.20 -4.55
C VAL A 317 -13.47 3.34 -3.65
N GLY A 318 -14.76 3.35 -3.33
CA GLY A 318 -15.36 4.33 -2.44
C GLY A 318 -15.68 5.67 -3.12
N ALA A 319 -16.00 6.65 -2.28
CA ALA A 319 -16.40 7.99 -2.72
C ALA A 319 -15.20 8.85 -3.15
N GLY A 320 -15.50 10.07 -3.55
CA GLY A 320 -14.53 11.08 -3.99
C GLY A 320 -14.48 11.27 -5.50
N PRO A 321 -13.75 12.29 -5.99
CA PRO A 321 -13.75 12.68 -7.39
C PRO A 321 -13.13 11.62 -8.29
N PHE A 322 -13.67 11.50 -9.51
CA PHE A 322 -13.17 10.59 -10.53
C PHE A 322 -13.40 11.22 -11.91
N PRO A 323 -12.55 12.15 -12.37
CA PRO A 323 -12.80 12.95 -13.58
C PRO A 323 -12.99 12.14 -14.87
N SER A 324 -12.35 10.97 -14.98
CA SER A 324 -12.45 10.08 -16.15
C SER A 324 -13.48 8.95 -15.98
N GLU A 325 -14.34 9.01 -14.95
CA GLU A 325 -15.31 7.97 -14.64
C GLU A 325 -16.26 7.66 -15.78
N LEU A 326 -16.64 6.39 -15.89
CA LEU A 326 -17.59 5.86 -16.85
C LEU A 326 -18.79 5.24 -16.14
N ASP A 327 -19.92 5.22 -16.81
CA ASP A 327 -21.06 4.47 -16.34
C ASP A 327 -20.77 2.97 -16.40
N CYS A 328 -20.73 2.33 -15.23
CA CYS A 328 -20.50 0.89 -15.09
C CYS A 328 -21.82 0.08 -15.02
N GLU A 329 -22.96 0.74 -14.82
CA GLU A 329 -24.25 0.05 -14.67
C GLU A 329 -24.97 -0.13 -16.04
N ALA A 330 -24.70 0.74 -17.02
CA ALA A 330 -25.26 0.61 -18.35
C ALA A 330 -24.65 -0.59 -19.10
N GLU A 331 -25.43 -1.64 -19.33
CA GLU A 331 -24.99 -2.82 -20.06
C GLU A 331 -24.46 -2.45 -21.46
N GLY A 332 -23.34 -3.05 -21.85
CA GLY A 332 -22.64 -2.74 -23.11
C GLY A 332 -21.84 -1.46 -23.11
N SER A 333 -21.89 -0.64 -22.06
CA SER A 333 -21.02 0.54 -21.93
C SER A 333 -19.54 0.14 -21.75
N PRO A 334 -18.59 1.01 -22.11
CA PRO A 334 -17.18 0.77 -21.82
C PRO A 334 -16.89 0.58 -20.31
N GLY A 335 -17.58 1.30 -19.43
CA GLY A 335 -17.45 1.15 -17.98
C GLY A 335 -17.88 -0.24 -17.50
N HIS A 336 -19.03 -0.72 -17.99
CA HIS A 336 -19.54 -2.08 -17.72
C HIS A 336 -18.54 -3.16 -18.21
N HIS A 337 -17.98 -2.99 -19.41
CA HIS A 337 -16.94 -3.89 -19.93
C HIS A 337 -15.71 -3.92 -19.02
N LEU A 338 -15.15 -2.74 -18.66
CA LEU A 338 -13.97 -2.65 -17.80
C LEU A 338 -14.21 -3.29 -16.43
N GLN A 339 -15.38 -3.08 -15.84
CA GLN A 339 -15.73 -3.63 -14.52
C GLN A 339 -15.86 -5.16 -14.54
N ASN A 340 -16.55 -5.73 -15.53
CA ASN A 340 -16.85 -7.15 -15.57
C ASN A 340 -15.70 -7.97 -16.15
N VAL A 341 -15.14 -7.60 -17.31
CA VAL A 341 -14.00 -8.31 -17.93
C VAL A 341 -12.74 -8.13 -17.08
N GLY A 342 -12.57 -6.94 -16.48
CA GLY A 342 -11.47 -6.64 -15.58
C GLY A 342 -11.59 -7.29 -14.20
N HIS A 343 -12.75 -7.88 -13.85
CA HIS A 343 -13.07 -8.39 -12.52
C HIS A 343 -12.79 -7.34 -11.43
N GLU A 344 -13.31 -6.12 -11.63
CA GLU A 344 -13.02 -4.99 -10.77
C GLU A 344 -13.89 -4.99 -9.50
N TYR A 345 -13.52 -5.89 -8.59
CA TYR A 345 -14.12 -6.06 -7.27
C TYR A 345 -13.03 -6.01 -6.20
N GLY A 346 -13.33 -5.38 -5.06
CA GLY A 346 -12.37 -5.26 -3.95
C GLY A 346 -12.04 -6.64 -3.37
N THR A 347 -10.77 -7.00 -3.32
CA THR A 347 -10.30 -8.31 -2.82
C THR A 347 -10.77 -8.59 -1.39
N THR A 348 -10.81 -7.56 -0.55
CA THR A 348 -11.17 -7.67 0.88
C THR A 348 -12.66 -7.50 1.13
N THR A 349 -13.32 -6.60 0.40
CA THR A 349 -14.69 -6.16 0.70
C THR A 349 -15.70 -6.64 -0.34
N GLY A 350 -15.25 -7.19 -1.46
CA GLY A 350 -16.12 -7.56 -2.59
C GLY A 350 -16.82 -6.38 -3.28
N ARG A 351 -16.57 -5.13 -2.84
CA ARG A 351 -17.24 -3.95 -3.40
C ARG A 351 -16.84 -3.75 -4.86
N LYS A 352 -17.80 -3.39 -5.71
CA LYS A 352 -17.57 -2.99 -7.08
C LYS A 352 -16.60 -1.78 -7.09
N ARG A 353 -15.62 -1.80 -7.99
CA ARG A 353 -14.77 -0.65 -8.27
C ARG A 353 -15.41 0.19 -9.36
N ARG A 354 -15.44 1.48 -9.17
CA ARG A 354 -15.75 2.46 -10.21
C ARG A 354 -14.64 2.40 -11.26
N CYS A 355 -14.99 2.46 -12.54
CA CYS A 355 -14.04 2.37 -13.65
C CYS A 355 -14.10 3.63 -14.51
N GLY A 356 -12.98 4.00 -15.11
CA GLY A 356 -12.87 5.17 -15.98
C GLY A 356 -11.72 5.04 -16.96
N TRP A 357 -11.65 5.92 -17.96
CA TRP A 357 -10.54 5.94 -18.89
C TRP A 357 -9.22 6.28 -18.19
N LEU A 358 -8.10 5.92 -18.82
CA LEU A 358 -6.77 6.29 -18.34
C LEU A 358 -6.65 7.81 -18.26
N ASP A 359 -6.27 8.29 -17.09
CA ASP A 359 -6.20 9.71 -16.74
C ASP A 359 -4.74 10.18 -16.77
N VAL A 360 -4.37 10.90 -17.83
CA VAL A 360 -3.00 11.37 -18.04
C VAL A 360 -2.62 12.55 -17.15
N PRO A 361 -3.49 13.57 -16.91
CA PRO A 361 -3.23 14.61 -15.91
C PRO A 361 -2.88 14.05 -14.53
N LEU A 362 -3.65 13.08 -14.05
CA LEU A 362 -3.40 12.36 -12.80
C LEU A 362 -2.02 11.69 -12.79
N LEU A 363 -1.66 10.99 -13.88
CA LEU A 363 -0.36 10.32 -13.97
C LEU A 363 0.81 11.32 -14.00
N ARG A 364 0.64 12.48 -14.65
CA ARG A 364 1.63 13.55 -14.63
C ARG A 364 1.84 14.11 -13.23
N TYR A 365 0.75 14.34 -12.49
CA TYR A 365 0.80 14.76 -11.10
C TYR A 365 1.51 13.72 -10.23
N SER A 366 1.09 12.46 -10.33
CA SER A 366 1.70 11.35 -9.61
C SER A 366 3.20 11.19 -9.92
N HIS A 367 3.61 11.39 -11.19
CA HIS A 367 5.01 11.39 -11.58
C HIS A 367 5.78 12.58 -10.99
N ALA A 368 5.19 13.76 -10.94
CA ALA A 368 5.82 14.94 -10.33
C ALA A 368 6.13 14.73 -8.84
N LEU A 369 5.26 13.99 -8.12
CA LEU A 369 5.45 13.64 -6.72
C LEU A 369 6.53 12.57 -6.49
N ASN A 370 6.59 11.58 -7.38
CA ASN A 370 7.33 10.34 -7.12
C ASN A 370 8.58 10.17 -7.99
N GLY A 371 8.72 10.95 -9.07
CA GLY A 371 9.88 10.88 -9.96
C GLY A 371 10.07 9.50 -10.59
N TYR A 372 9.00 8.87 -11.10
CA TYR A 372 9.10 7.51 -11.66
C TYR A 372 10.16 7.41 -12.75
N ASP A 373 11.11 6.49 -12.59
CA ASP A 373 12.09 6.16 -13.64
C ASP A 373 11.45 5.33 -14.76
N SER A 374 10.43 4.54 -14.42
CA SER A 374 9.65 3.79 -15.40
C SER A 374 8.23 3.50 -14.89
N LEU A 375 7.33 3.23 -15.85
CA LEU A 375 5.95 2.84 -15.57
C LEU A 375 5.71 1.41 -16.05
N ASN A 376 5.14 0.58 -15.17
CA ASN A 376 4.64 -0.75 -15.51
C ASN A 376 3.14 -0.66 -15.77
N LEU A 377 2.74 -0.87 -17.03
CA LEU A 377 1.35 -0.82 -17.45
C LEU A 377 0.70 -2.20 -17.32
N THR A 378 -0.37 -2.29 -16.54
CA THR A 378 -1.11 -3.54 -16.27
C THR A 378 -2.48 -3.55 -16.93
N LYS A 379 -3.12 -4.72 -17.01
CA LYS A 379 -4.52 -4.87 -17.45
C LYS A 379 -4.80 -4.39 -18.90
N LEU A 380 -3.80 -4.41 -19.79
CA LEU A 380 -4.00 -4.10 -21.21
C LEU A 380 -4.93 -5.09 -21.90
N ASP A 381 -4.90 -6.34 -21.47
CA ASP A 381 -5.75 -7.43 -21.94
C ASP A 381 -7.25 -7.12 -21.79
N VAL A 382 -7.63 -6.41 -20.72
CA VAL A 382 -9.02 -6.02 -20.45
C VAL A 382 -9.57 -5.04 -21.49
N LEU A 383 -8.71 -4.29 -22.17
CA LEU A 383 -9.12 -3.34 -23.22
C LEU A 383 -9.46 -4.02 -24.54
N THR A 384 -9.19 -5.32 -24.67
CA THR A 384 -9.49 -6.08 -25.87
C THR A 384 -11.00 -6.17 -26.09
N GLY A 385 -11.43 -5.94 -27.34
CA GLY A 385 -12.86 -5.94 -27.70
C GLY A 385 -13.55 -4.58 -27.61
N LEU A 386 -12.93 -3.58 -26.99
CA LEU A 386 -13.46 -2.21 -27.02
C LEU A 386 -13.21 -1.58 -28.41
N PRO A 387 -14.24 -1.02 -29.07
CA PRO A 387 -14.12 -0.46 -30.41
C PRO A 387 -13.28 0.83 -30.43
N THR A 388 -13.27 1.54 -29.32
CA THR A 388 -12.55 2.82 -29.15
C THR A 388 -11.98 2.91 -27.75
N LEU A 389 -10.70 3.33 -27.65
CA LEU A 389 -10.06 3.68 -26.40
C LEU A 389 -9.93 5.18 -26.32
N LYS A 390 -10.21 5.74 -25.14
CA LYS A 390 -10.10 7.16 -24.87
C LYS A 390 -9.11 7.40 -23.73
N LEU A 391 -8.48 8.58 -23.74
CA LEU A 391 -7.56 9.05 -22.71
C LEU A 391 -8.03 10.42 -22.19
N GLY A 392 -8.07 10.60 -20.87
CA GLY A 392 -8.18 11.94 -20.29
C GLY A 392 -6.82 12.63 -20.45
N VAL A 393 -6.76 13.75 -21.14
CA VAL A 393 -5.48 14.42 -21.45
C VAL A 393 -5.33 15.77 -20.77
N ASP A 394 -6.42 16.43 -20.42
CA ASP A 394 -6.44 17.73 -19.75
C ASP A 394 -7.66 17.85 -18.83
N TYR A 395 -7.53 18.65 -17.78
CA TYR A 395 -8.65 19.05 -16.91
C TYR A 395 -9.10 20.48 -17.23
N TYR A 396 -10.40 20.73 -17.08
CA TYR A 396 -11.02 22.03 -17.24
C TYR A 396 -11.93 22.30 -16.04
N VAL A 397 -11.88 23.53 -15.51
CA VAL A 397 -12.78 24.03 -14.48
C VAL A 397 -13.44 25.30 -15.05
N ASP A 398 -14.76 25.35 -15.05
CA ASP A 398 -15.56 26.48 -15.60
C ASP A 398 -15.13 26.87 -17.03
N GLY A 399 -14.77 25.89 -17.86
CA GLY A 399 -14.31 26.07 -19.23
C GLY A 399 -12.85 26.52 -19.39
N ALA A 400 -12.14 26.81 -18.31
CA ALA A 400 -10.73 27.14 -18.33
C ALA A 400 -9.86 25.88 -18.16
N LYS A 401 -8.85 25.72 -19.04
CA LYS A 401 -7.90 24.62 -18.95
C LYS A 401 -6.97 24.79 -17.74
N LEU A 402 -6.86 23.76 -16.92
CA LEU A 402 -5.93 23.77 -15.80
C LEU A 402 -4.48 23.60 -16.26
N PRO A 403 -3.49 24.12 -15.50
CA PRO A 403 -2.08 23.92 -15.80
C PRO A 403 -1.71 22.46 -15.89
N ARG A 404 -0.74 22.14 -16.75
CA ARG A 404 -0.28 20.78 -16.96
C ARG A 404 0.30 20.18 -15.67
N GLY A 405 -0.25 19.03 -15.25
CA GLY A 405 0.19 18.35 -14.02
C GLY A 405 -0.31 18.99 -12.73
N TYR A 406 -1.18 19.99 -12.80
CA TYR A 406 -1.85 20.55 -11.65
C TYR A 406 -3.00 19.63 -11.21
N MET A 407 -3.09 19.40 -9.91
CA MET A 407 -4.20 18.71 -9.25
C MET A 407 -4.76 19.69 -8.22
N PRO A 408 -6.01 20.11 -8.32
CA PRO A 408 -6.62 20.99 -7.33
C PRO A 408 -6.56 20.40 -5.93
N PRO A 409 -6.16 21.16 -4.89
CA PRO A 409 -6.11 20.67 -3.52
C PRO A 409 -7.52 20.48 -2.91
N GLY A 410 -8.51 21.18 -3.43
CA GLY A 410 -9.92 21.06 -3.04
C GLY A 410 -10.69 20.17 -4.01
N LEU A 411 -11.44 19.19 -3.48
CA LEU A 411 -12.22 18.26 -4.31
C LEU A 411 -13.38 18.94 -5.05
N ASP A 412 -13.90 20.03 -4.51
CA ASP A 412 -15.03 20.77 -5.10
C ASP A 412 -14.69 21.29 -6.50
N GLU A 413 -13.42 21.59 -6.77
CA GLU A 413 -12.95 22.00 -8.08
C GLU A 413 -12.89 20.83 -9.09
N LEU A 414 -12.65 19.61 -8.62
CA LEU A 414 -12.63 18.41 -9.47
C LEU A 414 -14.03 17.83 -9.74
N ALA A 415 -15.01 18.21 -8.95
CA ALA A 415 -16.40 17.76 -9.09
C ALA A 415 -17.21 18.61 -10.09
N LYS A 416 -16.70 19.77 -10.48
CA LYS A 416 -17.28 20.70 -11.48
C LYS A 416 -16.72 20.42 -12.87
#